data_6be5d4e364af930a39fb5abd2d455794
#
_entry.id   6be5d4e364af930a39fb5abd2d455794
#
_cell.length_a   1.000
_cell.length_b   1.000
_cell.length_c   1.000
_cell.angle_alpha   90.00
_cell.angle_beta   90.00
_cell.angle_gamma   90.00
#
_symmetry.space_group_name_H-M   'P 1'
#
loop_
_entity.id
_entity.type
_entity.pdbx_description
1 polymer ?
#
loop_
_entity_poly.entity_id
_entity_poly.type
_entity_poly.pdbx_seq_one_letter_code
_entity_poly.pdbx_strand_id
1 'polypeptide(L)'
;ATGASQIGDGVTALGSTLVLKLASERPINAPQYGIYSHRVLDFWLPGGASNSGGAVIKSLFGDDRLAELTARLDISRPTGLHFYPLLKRGERFPFSDPDYAPRLEPRPEDDAIFFQAVLEGISEIERLGYDRLVELGAAQLKSVRSVGGGSKNPTWTRMRQAALGIAFKPSKSTEAAIGTAALILQWQRKNQ
;
A
#
# COMPACT_ATOMS: atom_id res chain seq x y z
N ALA A 1 -5.01 -8.93 12.75
CA ALA A 1 -4.31 -7.85 13.47
C ALA A 1 -4.98 -6.49 13.21
N THR A 2 -5.05 -6.03 11.97
CA THR A 2 -5.49 -4.67 11.62
C THR A 2 -6.94 -4.33 12.02
N GLY A 3 -7.81 -5.33 12.18
CA GLY A 3 -9.23 -5.15 12.40
C GLY A 3 -10.05 -4.96 11.11
N ALA A 4 -9.47 -5.19 9.94
CA ALA A 4 -10.21 -5.34 8.69
C ALA A 4 -11.07 -6.60 8.77
N SER A 5 -12.39 -6.45 8.67
CA SER A 5 -13.35 -7.56 8.87
C SER A 5 -14.62 -7.40 8.05
N GLN A 6 -14.75 -6.31 7.33
CA GLN A 6 -15.91 -6.01 6.50
C GLN A 6 -15.51 -6.07 5.02
N ILE A 7 -16.44 -6.50 4.16
CA ILE A 7 -16.26 -6.43 2.71
C ILE A 7 -16.05 -4.98 2.29
N GLY A 8 -14.97 -4.75 1.54
CA GLY A 8 -14.50 -3.41 1.17
C GLY A 8 -13.45 -2.80 2.12
N ASP A 9 -13.10 -3.47 3.21
CA ASP A 9 -11.96 -3.05 4.04
C ASP A 9 -10.63 -3.39 3.33
N GLY A 10 -9.85 -2.38 3.02
CA GLY A 10 -8.49 -2.49 2.50
C GLY A 10 -7.44 -2.56 3.61
N VAL A 11 -6.36 -3.24 3.35
CA VAL A 11 -5.14 -3.24 4.17
C VAL A 11 -3.95 -2.94 3.29
N THR A 12 -3.22 -1.88 3.63
CA THR A 12 -1.96 -1.52 2.98
C THR A 12 -0.80 -1.74 3.94
N ALA A 13 0.11 -2.62 3.57
CA ALA A 13 1.36 -2.79 4.30
C ALA A 13 2.48 -1.98 3.61
N LEU A 14 2.96 -0.95 4.31
CA LEU A 14 4.04 -0.05 3.91
C LEU A 14 5.36 -0.54 4.53
N GLY A 15 5.80 -1.70 4.08
CA GLY A 15 7.08 -2.30 4.44
C GLY A 15 8.19 -1.95 3.45
N SER A 16 9.19 -2.83 3.29
CA SER A 16 10.20 -2.71 2.24
C SER A 16 9.55 -2.67 0.85
N THR A 17 8.44 -3.37 0.69
CA THR A 17 7.57 -3.35 -0.48
C THR A 17 6.16 -2.90 -0.09
N LEU A 18 5.41 -2.38 -1.05
CA LEU A 18 4.01 -2.04 -0.90
C LEU A 18 3.15 -3.28 -1.14
N VAL A 19 2.37 -3.69 -0.15
CA VAL A 19 1.45 -4.84 -0.27
C VAL A 19 0.02 -4.39 -0.01
N LEU A 20 -0.88 -4.75 -0.91
CA LEU A 20 -2.31 -4.44 -0.79
C LEU A 20 -3.12 -5.72 -0.63
N LYS A 21 -4.13 -5.66 0.24
CA LYS A 21 -5.17 -6.68 0.36
C LYS A 21 -6.53 -5.99 0.52
N LEU A 22 -7.55 -6.53 -0.14
CA LEU A 22 -8.92 -6.01 -0.09
C LEU A 22 -9.87 -7.12 0.32
N ALA A 23 -10.65 -6.91 1.37
CA ALA A 23 -11.67 -7.88 1.77
C ALA A 23 -12.80 -7.93 0.73
N SER A 24 -13.03 -9.12 0.17
CA SER A 24 -13.95 -9.34 -0.95
C SER A 24 -14.77 -10.63 -0.74
N GLU A 25 -15.95 -10.68 -1.31
CA GLU A 25 -16.84 -11.85 -1.25
C GLU A 25 -16.34 -13.01 -2.11
N ARG A 26 -15.56 -12.70 -3.16
CA ARG A 26 -15.04 -13.67 -4.12
C ARG A 26 -13.54 -13.54 -4.29
N PRO A 27 -12.83 -14.61 -4.68
CA PRO A 27 -11.42 -14.54 -5.02
C PRO A 27 -11.23 -13.83 -6.37
N ILE A 28 -10.09 -13.14 -6.47
CA ILE A 28 -9.55 -12.63 -7.74
C ILE A 28 -8.17 -13.24 -7.91
N ASN A 29 -7.95 -13.94 -9.00
CA ASN A 29 -6.64 -14.48 -9.38
C ASN A 29 -6.33 -14.01 -10.79
N ALA A 30 -5.35 -13.14 -10.90
CA ALA A 30 -4.95 -12.51 -12.16
C ALA A 30 -3.42 -12.39 -12.20
N PRO A 31 -2.71 -13.49 -12.55
CA PRO A 31 -1.24 -13.53 -12.51
C PRO A 31 -0.57 -12.45 -13.37
N GLN A 32 -1.21 -12.07 -14.49
CA GLN A 32 -0.73 -11.00 -15.38
C GLN A 32 -0.68 -9.62 -14.71
N TYR A 33 -1.33 -9.47 -13.56
CA TYR A 33 -1.28 -8.28 -12.70
C TYR A 33 -0.63 -8.54 -11.35
N GLY A 34 -0.05 -9.73 -11.13
CA GLY A 34 0.53 -10.12 -9.85
C GLY A 34 -0.50 -10.28 -8.72
N ILE A 35 -1.77 -10.54 -9.06
CA ILE A 35 -2.89 -10.63 -8.13
C ILE A 35 -3.21 -12.09 -7.81
N TYR A 36 -3.32 -12.38 -6.52
CA TYR A 36 -3.72 -13.66 -5.97
C TYR A 36 -4.58 -13.45 -4.72
N SER A 37 -5.39 -14.44 -4.38
CA SER A 37 -6.32 -14.39 -3.26
C SER A 37 -5.96 -15.37 -2.17
N HIS A 38 -6.10 -14.93 -0.92
CA HIS A 38 -6.11 -15.80 0.25
C HIS A 38 -7.51 -15.84 0.83
N ARG A 39 -7.95 -17.01 1.29
CA ARG A 39 -9.18 -17.12 2.07
C ARG A 39 -8.87 -16.90 3.54
N VAL A 40 -9.68 -16.05 4.18
CA VAL A 40 -9.58 -15.77 5.61
C VAL A 40 -10.98 -15.82 6.18
N LEU A 41 -11.28 -16.86 6.98
CA LEU A 41 -12.62 -17.11 7.51
C LEU A 41 -13.69 -17.15 6.40
N ASP A 42 -14.57 -16.16 6.36
CA ASP A 42 -15.74 -16.14 5.47
C ASP A 42 -15.55 -15.23 4.26
N PHE A 43 -14.40 -14.60 4.10
CA PHE A 43 -14.11 -13.70 2.98
C PHE A 43 -12.75 -13.99 2.34
N TRP A 44 -12.56 -13.41 1.17
CA TRP A 44 -11.32 -13.48 0.41
C TRP A 44 -10.50 -12.19 0.56
N LEU A 45 -9.21 -12.32 0.40
CA LEU A 45 -8.25 -11.23 0.39
C LEU A 45 -7.47 -11.21 -0.93
N PRO A 46 -8.10 -10.81 -2.07
CA PRO A 46 -7.34 -10.51 -3.26
C PRO A 46 -6.37 -9.37 -3.01
N GLY A 47 -5.24 -9.42 -3.71
CA GLY A 47 -4.22 -8.38 -3.65
C GLY A 47 -2.89 -8.82 -4.20
N GLY A 48 -1.94 -7.91 -4.18
CA GLY A 48 -0.60 -8.11 -4.73
C GLY A 48 0.45 -7.35 -3.94
N ALA A 49 1.69 -7.47 -4.40
CA ALA A 49 2.84 -6.79 -3.83
C ALA A 49 3.66 -6.13 -4.93
N SER A 50 3.74 -4.80 -4.91
CA SER A 50 4.61 -4.02 -5.77
C SER A 50 6.07 -4.13 -5.32
N ASN A 51 7.00 -3.96 -6.25
CA ASN A 51 8.43 -3.82 -5.95
C ASN A 51 8.78 -2.41 -5.44
N SER A 52 7.87 -1.46 -5.51
CA SER A 52 7.98 -0.15 -4.86
C SER A 52 7.72 -0.26 -3.36
N GLY A 53 8.13 0.77 -2.59
CA GLY A 53 7.88 0.85 -1.16
C GLY A 53 9.03 1.42 -0.34
N GLY A 54 9.09 1.06 0.95
CA GLY A 54 10.05 1.62 1.89
C GLY A 54 11.52 1.36 1.55
N ALA A 55 11.83 0.27 0.85
CA ALA A 55 13.20 -0.01 0.40
C ALA A 55 13.70 1.05 -0.60
N VAL A 56 12.84 1.56 -1.47
CA VAL A 56 13.18 2.65 -2.40
C VAL A 56 13.45 3.92 -1.62
N ILE A 57 12.57 4.27 -0.68
CA ILE A 57 12.72 5.46 0.18
C ILE A 57 14.04 5.39 0.92
N LYS A 58 14.33 4.25 1.56
CA LYS A 58 15.58 4.05 2.31
C LYS A 58 16.82 4.18 1.43
N SER A 59 16.77 3.63 0.22
CA SER A 59 17.88 3.69 -0.74
C SER A 59 18.16 5.10 -1.25
N LEU A 60 17.12 5.92 -1.45
CA LEU A 60 17.26 7.27 -1.99
C LEU A 60 17.64 8.32 -0.93
N PHE A 61 17.16 8.16 0.32
CA PHE A 61 17.25 9.22 1.32
C PHE A 61 17.97 8.80 2.61
N GLY A 62 18.15 7.50 2.86
CA GLY A 62 18.59 6.97 4.14
C GLY A 62 17.50 7.11 5.22
N ASP A 63 17.71 6.47 6.38
CA ASP A 63 16.74 6.55 7.49
C ASP A 63 16.87 7.87 8.26
N ASP A 64 18.08 8.44 8.33
CA ASP A 64 18.42 9.60 9.16
C ASP A 64 17.73 10.90 8.73
N ARG A 65 17.49 11.05 7.43
CA ARG A 65 16.91 12.26 6.84
C ARG A 65 15.38 12.26 6.76
N LEU A 66 14.72 11.12 7.03
CA LEU A 66 13.28 10.99 6.80
C LEU A 66 12.44 11.94 7.66
N ALA A 67 12.86 12.21 8.90
CA ALA A 67 12.15 13.13 9.79
C ALA A 67 12.24 14.58 9.30
N GLU A 68 13.44 15.03 8.92
CA GLU A 68 13.68 16.36 8.35
C GLU A 68 12.87 16.56 7.06
N LEU A 69 13.00 15.62 6.11
CA LEU A 69 12.29 15.70 4.84
C LEU A 69 10.77 15.67 5.02
N THR A 70 10.27 14.85 5.96
CA THR A 70 8.83 14.80 6.27
C THR A 70 8.30 16.15 6.79
N ALA A 71 9.09 16.86 7.60
CA ALA A 71 8.68 18.17 8.13
C ALA A 71 8.59 19.26 7.04
N ARG A 72 9.22 19.06 5.90
CA ARG A 72 9.25 19.98 4.75
C ARG A 72 8.20 19.64 3.68
N LEU A 73 7.43 18.56 3.82
CA LEU A 73 6.41 18.18 2.85
C LEU A 73 5.27 19.20 2.80
N ASP A 74 4.92 19.65 1.60
CA ASP A 74 3.73 20.48 1.34
C ASP A 74 2.69 19.69 0.53
N ILE A 75 1.83 18.96 1.20
CA ILE A 75 0.79 18.15 0.58
C ILE A 75 -0.34 18.97 -0.06
N SER A 76 -0.38 20.29 0.17
CA SER A 76 -1.34 21.20 -0.48
C SER A 76 -0.93 21.52 -1.92
N ARG A 77 0.34 21.26 -2.26
CA ARG A 77 0.94 21.51 -3.58
C ARG A 77 1.55 20.23 -4.14
N PRO A 78 0.76 19.40 -4.84
CA PRO A 78 1.31 18.23 -5.53
C PRO A 78 2.46 18.64 -6.46
N THR A 79 3.49 17.81 -6.53
CA THR A 79 4.70 18.12 -7.31
C THR A 79 4.46 18.12 -8.82
N GLY A 80 3.40 17.44 -9.29
CA GLY A 80 3.14 17.22 -10.71
C GLY A 80 4.12 16.25 -11.39
N LEU A 81 5.02 15.64 -10.62
CA LEU A 81 5.97 14.66 -11.10
C LEU A 81 5.33 13.27 -11.03
N HIS A 82 5.17 12.63 -12.19
CA HIS A 82 4.55 11.31 -12.26
C HIS A 82 5.59 10.21 -12.08
N PHE A 83 6.17 10.10 -10.89
CA PHE A 83 7.18 9.11 -10.60
C PHE A 83 6.60 7.70 -10.47
N TYR A 84 7.43 6.72 -10.84
CA TYR A 84 7.21 5.31 -10.52
C TYR A 84 8.48 4.77 -9.85
N PRO A 85 8.58 4.89 -8.52
CA PRO A 85 9.81 4.64 -7.79
C PRO A 85 10.06 3.13 -7.60
N LEU A 86 11.10 2.63 -8.26
CA LEU A 86 11.62 1.27 -8.13
C LEU A 86 13.13 1.31 -7.89
N LEU A 87 13.67 0.30 -7.20
CA LEU A 87 15.12 0.13 -7.04
C LEU A 87 15.81 -0.35 -8.31
N LYS A 88 15.11 -1.15 -9.11
CA LYS A 88 15.60 -1.74 -10.35
C LYS A 88 14.44 -2.00 -11.29
N ARG A 89 14.73 -2.36 -12.54
CA ARG A 89 13.72 -2.80 -13.50
C ARG A 89 12.91 -3.99 -12.95
N GLY A 90 11.67 -4.02 -13.35
CA GLY A 90 10.70 -5.06 -13.04
C GLY A 90 9.67 -4.64 -12.00
N GLU A 91 8.40 -4.76 -12.38
CA GLU A 91 7.27 -4.62 -11.49
C GLU A 91 6.42 -5.90 -11.54
N ARG A 92 5.80 -6.27 -10.44
CA ARG A 92 4.96 -7.46 -10.33
C ARG A 92 3.50 -7.18 -9.97
N PHE A 93 3.19 -5.95 -9.52
CA PHE A 93 1.86 -5.48 -9.16
C PHE A 93 1.85 -3.94 -9.13
N PRO A 94 0.83 -3.25 -9.66
CA PRO A 94 -0.49 -3.69 -10.15
C PRO A 94 -0.51 -4.17 -11.60
N PHE A 95 0.61 -4.40 -12.20
CA PHE A 95 0.82 -5.08 -13.49
C PHE A 95 2.14 -5.86 -13.39
N SER A 96 2.24 -6.96 -14.11
CA SER A 96 3.44 -7.80 -14.10
C SER A 96 4.25 -7.53 -15.38
N ASP A 97 5.33 -6.76 -15.23
CA ASP A 97 6.25 -6.41 -16.31
C ASP A 97 7.69 -6.50 -15.78
N PRO A 98 8.46 -7.54 -16.18
CA PRO A 98 9.84 -7.72 -15.71
C PRO A 98 10.79 -6.63 -16.21
N ASP A 99 10.44 -5.92 -17.28
CA ASP A 99 11.27 -4.90 -17.91
C ASP A 99 10.87 -3.47 -17.56
N TYR A 100 9.83 -3.30 -16.73
CA TYR A 100 9.35 -1.97 -16.35
C TYR A 100 10.43 -1.15 -15.66
N ALA A 101 10.77 -0.02 -16.26
CA ALA A 101 11.86 0.83 -15.77
C ALA A 101 11.40 1.74 -14.61
N PRO A 102 12.26 1.99 -13.61
CA PRO A 102 12.04 3.09 -12.67
C PRO A 102 11.84 4.40 -13.42
N ARG A 103 10.95 5.26 -12.92
CA ARG A 103 10.75 6.62 -13.42
C ARG A 103 10.88 7.60 -12.25
N LEU A 104 12.05 8.27 -12.18
CA LEU A 104 12.42 9.22 -11.13
C LEU A 104 12.95 10.54 -11.72
N GLU A 105 12.70 10.78 -13.00
CA GLU A 105 13.10 11.98 -13.73
C GLU A 105 11.87 12.80 -14.17
N PRO A 106 12.02 14.14 -14.28
CA PRO A 106 13.22 14.92 -13.92
C PRO A 106 13.37 14.98 -12.40
N ARG A 107 14.61 14.81 -11.91
CA ARG A 107 14.91 14.91 -10.48
C ARG A 107 14.97 16.37 -10.04
N PRO A 108 14.11 16.80 -9.07
CA PRO A 108 14.20 18.15 -8.49
C PRO A 108 15.54 18.38 -7.78
N GLU A 109 16.02 19.62 -7.78
CA GLU A 109 17.21 20.01 -7.01
C GLU A 109 16.95 19.97 -5.50
N ASP A 110 15.73 20.36 -5.06
CA ASP A 110 15.33 20.29 -3.66
C ASP A 110 14.95 18.85 -3.29
N ASP A 111 15.69 18.28 -2.35
CA ASP A 111 15.49 16.93 -1.85
C ASP A 111 14.11 16.73 -1.18
N ALA A 112 13.49 17.78 -0.61
CA ALA A 112 12.15 17.66 -0.02
C ALA A 112 11.08 17.53 -1.11
N ILE A 113 11.23 18.25 -2.23
CA ILE A 113 10.35 18.10 -3.40
C ILE A 113 10.56 16.72 -4.03
N PHE A 114 11.81 16.27 -4.14
CA PHE A 114 12.12 14.92 -4.64
C PHE A 114 11.50 13.85 -3.76
N PHE A 115 11.62 13.98 -2.43
CA PHE A 115 11.02 13.07 -1.45
C PHE A 115 9.50 13.05 -1.57
N GLN A 116 8.87 14.22 -1.67
CA GLN A 116 7.42 14.33 -1.88
C GLN A 116 6.98 13.60 -3.15
N ALA A 117 7.66 13.82 -4.27
CA ALA A 117 7.35 13.17 -5.55
C ALA A 117 7.47 11.63 -5.46
N VAL A 118 8.46 11.12 -4.73
CA VAL A 118 8.59 9.68 -4.47
C VAL A 118 7.41 9.15 -3.65
N LEU A 119 6.98 9.87 -2.59
CA LEU A 119 5.82 9.48 -1.78
C LEU A 119 4.51 9.56 -2.58
N GLU A 120 4.35 10.57 -3.43
CA GLU A 120 3.23 10.71 -4.36
C GLU A 120 3.18 9.53 -5.33
N GLY A 121 4.32 9.15 -5.91
CA GLY A 121 4.43 8.02 -6.82
C GLY A 121 4.04 6.68 -6.16
N ILE A 122 4.48 6.43 -4.93
CA ILE A 122 4.08 5.22 -4.18
C ILE A 122 2.59 5.26 -3.85
N SER A 123 2.04 6.44 -3.51
CA SER A 123 0.61 6.61 -3.25
C SER A 123 -0.23 6.35 -4.51
N GLU A 124 0.27 6.74 -5.67
CA GLU A 124 -0.38 6.46 -6.96
C GLU A 124 -0.35 4.96 -7.30
N ILE A 125 0.76 4.26 -7.01
CA ILE A 125 0.83 2.79 -7.17
C ILE A 125 -0.19 2.10 -6.26
N GLU A 126 -0.37 2.60 -5.03
CA GLU A 126 -1.41 2.11 -4.13
C GLU A 126 -2.82 2.30 -4.71
N ARG A 127 -3.11 3.50 -5.22
CA ARG A 127 -4.39 3.81 -5.86
C ARG A 127 -4.65 2.89 -7.05
N LEU A 128 -3.71 2.81 -7.99
CA LEU A 128 -3.77 1.92 -9.15
C LEU A 128 -3.98 0.46 -8.75
N GLY A 129 -3.36 0.03 -7.67
CA GLY A 129 -3.50 -1.33 -7.16
C GLY A 129 -4.92 -1.62 -6.66
N TYR A 130 -5.52 -0.73 -5.89
CA TYR A 130 -6.91 -0.89 -5.45
C TYR A 130 -7.89 -0.78 -6.62
N ASP A 131 -7.68 0.18 -7.54
CA ASP A 131 -8.51 0.31 -8.74
C ASP A 131 -8.47 -0.97 -9.56
N ARG A 132 -7.29 -1.55 -9.76
CA ARG A 132 -7.13 -2.82 -10.49
C ARG A 132 -7.90 -3.96 -9.84
N LEU A 133 -7.90 -4.06 -8.51
CA LEU A 133 -8.68 -5.08 -7.81
C LEU A 133 -10.18 -4.90 -8.04
N VAL A 134 -10.69 -3.66 -7.98
CA VAL A 134 -12.10 -3.34 -8.22
C VAL A 134 -12.49 -3.60 -9.68
N GLU A 135 -11.68 -3.19 -10.65
CA GLU A 135 -11.89 -3.46 -12.10
C GLU A 135 -12.02 -4.96 -12.39
N LEU A 136 -11.28 -5.79 -11.68
CA LEU A 136 -11.31 -7.24 -11.82
C LEU A 136 -12.47 -7.90 -11.04
N GLY A 137 -13.33 -7.11 -10.41
CA GLY A 137 -14.54 -7.57 -9.74
C GLY A 137 -14.38 -7.85 -8.24
N ALA A 138 -13.34 -7.34 -7.59
CA ALA A 138 -13.30 -7.29 -6.13
C ALA A 138 -14.37 -6.30 -5.61
N ALA A 139 -14.62 -6.34 -4.30
CA ALA A 139 -15.52 -5.39 -3.67
C ALA A 139 -15.00 -3.95 -3.81
N GLN A 140 -15.91 -2.97 -3.82
CA GLN A 140 -15.54 -1.56 -3.77
C GLN A 140 -14.76 -1.25 -2.50
N LEU A 141 -13.67 -0.49 -2.63
CA LEU A 141 -12.87 -0.05 -1.49
C LEU A 141 -13.67 0.96 -0.66
N LYS A 142 -13.86 0.69 0.62
CA LYS A 142 -14.64 1.54 1.56
C LYS A 142 -13.79 2.16 2.65
N SER A 143 -12.71 1.50 3.04
CA SER A 143 -11.79 2.02 4.04
C SER A 143 -10.42 1.37 3.88
N VAL A 144 -9.37 2.04 4.36
CA VAL A 144 -8.01 1.51 4.38
C VAL A 144 -7.46 1.52 5.81
N ARG A 145 -6.78 0.44 6.17
CA ARG A 145 -5.92 0.35 7.36
C ARG A 145 -4.49 0.14 6.93
N SER A 146 -3.57 0.88 7.53
CA SER A 146 -2.15 0.81 7.19
C SER A 146 -1.34 0.16 8.29
N VAL A 147 -0.34 -0.62 7.88
CA VAL A 147 0.68 -1.21 8.76
C VAL A 147 2.07 -1.03 8.14
N GLY A 148 3.12 -1.37 8.89
CA GLY A 148 4.50 -1.23 8.46
C GLY A 148 5.10 0.14 8.79
N GLY A 149 6.38 0.32 8.51
CA GLY A 149 7.14 1.53 8.89
C GLY A 149 6.58 2.81 8.31
N GLY A 150 6.18 2.78 7.04
CA GLY A 150 5.62 3.95 6.35
C GLY A 150 4.30 4.45 6.93
N SER A 151 3.53 3.59 7.62
CA SER A 151 2.27 4.00 8.26
C SER A 151 2.47 4.94 9.46
N LYS A 152 3.71 5.05 9.97
CA LYS A 152 4.07 5.95 11.05
C LYS A 152 4.25 7.41 10.60
N ASN A 153 4.28 7.67 9.28
CA ASN A 153 4.36 9.03 8.76
C ASN A 153 2.93 9.61 8.56
N PRO A 154 2.48 10.55 9.43
CA PRO A 154 1.12 11.08 9.36
C PRO A 154 0.91 11.99 8.14
N THR A 155 1.95 12.65 7.66
CA THR A 155 1.88 13.50 6.47
C THR A 155 1.66 12.65 5.22
N TRP A 156 2.43 11.56 5.08
CA TRP A 156 2.22 10.61 3.99
C TRP A 156 0.86 9.90 4.08
N THR A 157 0.40 9.58 5.29
CA THR A 157 -0.95 9.02 5.48
C THR A 157 -2.03 9.95 4.94
N ARG A 158 -1.95 11.26 5.19
CA ARG A 158 -2.89 12.26 4.63
C ARG A 158 -2.79 12.37 3.11
N MET A 159 -1.58 12.33 2.55
CA MET A 159 -1.34 12.31 1.10
C MET A 159 -2.03 11.11 0.44
N ARG A 160 -1.83 9.91 0.97
CA ARG A 160 -2.46 8.68 0.49
C ARG A 160 -3.99 8.71 0.62
N GLN A 161 -4.50 9.25 1.74
CA GLN A 161 -5.93 9.42 1.95
C GLN A 161 -6.55 10.36 0.89
N ALA A 162 -5.87 11.45 0.56
CA ALA A 162 -6.29 12.35 -0.51
C ALA A 162 -6.25 11.66 -1.88
N ALA A 163 -5.20 10.92 -2.18
CA ALA A 163 -5.05 10.20 -3.45
C ALA A 163 -6.12 9.12 -3.67
N LEU A 164 -6.50 8.40 -2.60
CA LEU A 164 -7.51 7.34 -2.68
C LEU A 164 -8.95 7.87 -2.54
N GLY A 165 -9.16 9.05 -1.96
CA GLY A 165 -10.50 9.58 -1.67
C GLY A 165 -11.30 8.75 -0.67
N ILE A 166 -10.62 7.91 0.15
CA ILE A 166 -11.24 6.91 1.02
C ILE A 166 -10.87 7.16 2.49
N ALA A 167 -11.77 6.80 3.40
CA ALA A 167 -11.53 6.92 4.83
C ALA A 167 -10.42 5.96 5.31
N PHE A 168 -9.41 6.49 6.00
CA PHE A 168 -8.40 5.69 6.68
C PHE A 168 -8.82 5.45 8.12
N LYS A 169 -8.80 4.18 8.52
CA LYS A 169 -9.14 3.73 9.87
C LYS A 169 -7.89 3.28 10.62
N PRO A 170 -7.81 3.48 11.93
CA PRO A 170 -6.67 3.00 12.70
C PRO A 170 -6.60 1.47 12.66
N SER A 171 -5.40 0.92 12.56
CA SER A 171 -5.16 -0.50 12.76
C SER A 171 -5.27 -0.84 14.25
N LYS A 172 -5.99 -1.92 14.59
CA LYS A 172 -6.11 -2.39 15.98
C LYS A 172 -4.76 -2.88 16.52
N SER A 173 -3.98 -3.52 15.65
CA SER A 173 -2.61 -3.92 15.94
C SER A 173 -1.82 -3.99 14.63
N THR A 174 -0.53 -3.70 14.71
CA THR A 174 0.44 -3.89 13.62
C THR A 174 1.17 -5.23 13.71
N GLU A 175 0.99 -5.96 14.82
CA GLU A 175 1.68 -7.22 15.10
C GLU A 175 0.98 -8.42 14.43
N ALA A 176 1.69 -9.11 13.54
CA ALA A 176 1.17 -10.26 12.82
C ALA A 176 0.73 -11.40 13.78
N ALA A 177 1.49 -11.62 14.85
CA ALA A 177 1.19 -12.65 15.85
C ALA A 177 -0.18 -12.46 16.50
N ILE A 178 -0.57 -11.22 16.82
CA ILE A 178 -1.90 -10.89 17.35
C ILE A 178 -3.00 -11.25 16.34
N GLY A 179 -2.73 -11.01 15.06
CA GLY A 179 -3.65 -11.38 13.99
C GLY A 179 -3.88 -12.89 13.91
N THR A 180 -2.81 -13.66 13.95
CA THR A 180 -2.86 -15.12 13.91
C THR A 180 -3.60 -15.69 15.14
N ALA A 181 -3.30 -15.21 16.34
CA ALA A 181 -3.99 -15.62 17.57
C ALA A 181 -5.50 -15.31 17.50
N ALA A 182 -5.88 -14.12 17.01
CA ALA A 182 -7.27 -13.74 16.85
C ALA A 182 -8.03 -14.65 15.86
N LEU A 183 -7.38 -15.06 14.76
CA LEU A 183 -7.96 -16.00 13.79
C LEU A 183 -8.21 -17.37 14.40
N ILE A 184 -7.28 -17.91 15.19
CA ILE A 184 -7.43 -19.19 15.87
C ILE A 184 -8.61 -19.15 16.86
N LEU A 185 -8.68 -18.11 17.69
CA LEU A 185 -9.78 -17.93 18.65
C LEU A 185 -11.15 -17.82 17.96
N GLN A 186 -11.20 -17.12 16.83
CA GLN A 186 -12.43 -16.95 16.07
C GLN A 186 -12.86 -18.27 15.39
N TRP A 187 -11.89 -19.04 14.89
CA TRP A 187 -12.13 -20.36 14.31
C TRP A 187 -12.67 -21.34 15.37
N GLN A 188 -12.08 -21.37 16.56
CA GLN A 188 -12.56 -22.20 17.67
C GLN A 188 -14.00 -21.90 18.06
N ARG A 189 -14.37 -20.60 18.17
CA ARG A 189 -15.75 -20.18 18.48
C ARG A 189 -16.79 -20.59 17.45
N LYS A 190 -16.39 -20.74 16.18
CA LYS A 190 -17.31 -21.16 15.10
C LYS A 190 -17.52 -22.68 15.04
N ASN A 191 -16.61 -23.44 15.64
CA ASN A 191 -16.65 -24.91 15.59
C ASN A 191 -17.00 -25.56 16.96
N GLN A 192 -17.44 -24.77 17.93
CA GLN A 192 -18.12 -25.16 19.16
C GLN A 192 -19.63 -24.97 19.00
#